data_9deaaac6648916e8e94faecf68041553
#
_entry.id   9deaaac6648916e8e94faecf68041553
#
_cell.length_a   1.000
_cell.length_b   1.000
_cell.length_c   1.000
_cell.angle_alpha   90.00
_cell.angle_beta   90.00
_cell.angle_gamma   90.00
#
_symmetry.space_group_name_H-M   'P 1'
#
loop_
_entity.id
_entity.type
_entity.pdbx_description
1 polymer ?
#
loop_
_entity_poly.entity_id
_entity_poly.type
_entity_poly.pdbx_seq_one_letter_code
_entity_poly.pdbx_strand_id
1 'polypeptide(L)'
;MTHFPQKIAAERGSDSALIDERGEITWTAFNARTNQLLSALRGLGLGAGDAVAVYAGNCREYYEIMMATIHTGIVWVPVNWHFSPEELAYVIADSEAKALFAEGQFLDRADAAIDRGETPSLAHCFAIRAAELPDSVQDYEALLAAGSPDEPADQVMGGPMFYTSGTTGRPKGVKSSTSGGGGPIEVLELMGAGLSGMLNIPADGTTYICGPVYHSAQWAFSFLPLLIGSRVLMRHRFDPAESLELMDRHRVTNVHLVPTQFHRFLK
;
A
#
# COMPACT_ATOMS: atom_id res chain seq x y z
N MET A 1 4.05 8.85 -22.49
CA MET A 1 3.03 9.64 -21.74
C MET A 1 3.45 9.69 -20.30
N THR A 2 3.18 10.79 -19.62
CA THR A 2 3.53 10.95 -18.18
C THR A 2 2.39 10.35 -17.38
N HIS A 3 2.68 9.37 -16.55
CA HIS A 3 1.69 8.68 -15.71
C HIS A 3 1.71 9.22 -14.28
N PHE A 4 0.70 8.92 -13.50
CA PHE A 4 0.71 9.12 -12.06
C PHE A 4 1.81 8.21 -11.41
N PRO A 5 2.58 8.61 -10.38
CA PRO A 5 2.53 9.94 -9.70
C PRO A 5 3.41 11.02 -10.37
N GLN A 6 4.19 10.71 -11.40
CA GLN A 6 5.09 11.63 -12.09
C GLN A 6 4.37 12.91 -12.56
N LYS A 7 3.16 12.76 -13.13
CA LYS A 7 2.37 13.89 -13.59
C LYS A 7 2.08 14.90 -12.45
N ILE A 8 1.63 14.40 -11.31
CA ILE A 8 1.34 15.24 -10.15
C ILE A 8 2.63 15.85 -9.59
N ALA A 9 3.73 15.09 -9.54
CA ALA A 9 5.03 15.58 -9.10
C ALA A 9 5.56 16.71 -10.00
N ALA A 10 5.30 16.66 -11.30
CA ALA A 10 5.68 17.73 -12.21
C ALA A 10 4.85 19.02 -12.03
N GLU A 11 3.57 18.89 -11.69
CA GLU A 11 2.64 20.01 -11.53
C GLU A 11 2.69 20.63 -10.13
N ARG A 12 2.79 19.78 -9.07
CA ARG A 12 2.68 20.14 -7.65
C ARG A 12 3.71 19.42 -6.79
N GLY A 13 4.95 19.32 -7.27
CA GLY A 13 5.98 18.47 -6.67
C GLY A 13 6.33 18.81 -5.21
N SER A 14 6.21 20.07 -4.81
CA SER A 14 6.45 20.53 -3.43
C SER A 14 5.26 20.28 -2.48
N ASP A 15 4.08 20.00 -3.01
CA ASP A 15 2.91 19.75 -2.18
C ASP A 15 3.01 18.39 -1.50
N SER A 16 2.35 18.27 -0.36
CA SER A 16 2.27 17.01 0.39
C SER A 16 1.45 15.96 -0.36
N ALA A 17 2.01 14.77 -0.53
CA ALA A 17 1.32 13.60 -1.09
C ALA A 17 0.75 12.70 0.01
N LEU A 18 1.59 12.36 0.99
CA LEU A 18 1.24 11.47 2.10
C LEU A 18 1.64 12.11 3.43
N ILE A 19 0.79 11.93 4.44
CA ILE A 19 0.98 12.44 5.80
C ILE A 19 0.72 11.29 6.77
N ASP A 20 1.71 10.94 7.58
CA ASP A 20 1.61 9.94 8.65
C ASP A 20 2.23 10.41 9.95
N GLU A 21 2.47 9.53 10.93
CA GLU A 21 3.07 9.88 12.22
C GLU A 21 4.51 10.39 12.09
N ARG A 22 5.22 10.09 10.99
CA ARG A 22 6.58 10.56 10.70
C ARG A 22 6.60 11.93 10.01
N GLY A 23 5.43 12.52 9.76
CA GLY A 23 5.29 13.81 9.06
C GLY A 23 4.84 13.66 7.62
N GLU A 24 5.22 14.60 6.78
CA GLU A 24 4.77 14.70 5.40
C GLU A 24 5.86 14.27 4.42
N ILE A 25 5.47 13.67 3.29
CA ILE A 25 6.32 13.55 2.11
C ILE A 25 5.66 14.27 0.93
N THR A 26 6.49 14.89 0.11
CA THR A 26 6.03 15.62 -1.07
C THR A 26 5.75 14.68 -2.24
N TRP A 27 5.01 15.15 -3.25
CA TRP A 27 4.78 14.39 -4.49
C TRP A 27 6.09 14.03 -5.19
N THR A 28 7.07 14.95 -5.22
CA THR A 28 8.41 14.66 -5.78
C THR A 28 9.10 13.52 -5.03
N ALA A 29 9.09 13.55 -3.70
CA ALA A 29 9.71 12.51 -2.89
C ALA A 29 8.95 11.17 -3.03
N PHE A 30 7.62 11.19 -3.01
CA PHE A 30 6.81 10.00 -3.20
C PHE A 30 7.04 9.34 -4.57
N ASN A 31 7.10 10.15 -5.65
CA ASN A 31 7.41 9.65 -6.99
C ASN A 31 8.81 9.02 -7.06
N ALA A 32 9.83 9.71 -6.55
CA ALA A 32 11.20 9.19 -6.55
C ALA A 32 11.34 7.87 -5.79
N ARG A 33 10.75 7.77 -4.59
CA ARG A 33 10.78 6.55 -3.77
C ARG A 33 10.00 5.40 -4.40
N THR A 34 8.87 5.70 -5.06
CA THR A 34 8.12 4.72 -5.85
C THR A 34 8.97 4.14 -6.98
N ASN A 35 9.67 5.00 -7.74
CA ASN A 35 10.55 4.56 -8.83
C ASN A 35 11.74 3.76 -8.31
N GLN A 36 12.36 4.17 -7.20
CA GLN A 36 13.43 3.42 -6.54
C GLN A 36 12.96 2.02 -6.16
N LEU A 37 11.81 1.90 -5.51
CA LEU A 37 11.27 0.59 -5.13
C LEU A 37 10.93 -0.26 -6.37
N LEU A 38 10.30 0.32 -7.38
CA LEU A 38 10.01 -0.34 -8.64
C LEU A 38 11.29 -0.89 -9.30
N SER A 39 12.32 -0.04 -9.41
CA SER A 39 13.63 -0.42 -9.96
C SER A 39 14.28 -1.55 -9.15
N ALA A 40 14.25 -1.46 -7.82
CA ALA A 40 14.80 -2.47 -6.93
C ALA A 40 14.06 -3.82 -7.05
N LEU A 41 12.72 -3.81 -7.10
CA LEU A 41 11.92 -5.04 -7.30
C LEU A 41 12.26 -5.75 -8.62
N ARG A 42 12.41 -4.97 -9.71
CA ARG A 42 12.89 -5.51 -10.99
C ARG A 42 14.31 -6.07 -10.90
N GLY A 43 15.20 -5.40 -10.15
CA GLY A 43 16.55 -5.88 -9.87
C GLY A 43 16.58 -7.23 -9.15
N LEU A 44 15.57 -7.54 -8.34
CA LEU A 44 15.36 -8.83 -7.69
C LEU A 44 14.70 -9.88 -8.61
N GLY A 45 14.41 -9.54 -9.87
CA GLY A 45 13.74 -10.42 -10.82
C GLY A 45 12.23 -10.52 -10.64
N LEU A 46 11.62 -9.61 -9.88
CA LEU A 46 10.17 -9.54 -9.72
C LEU A 46 9.54 -8.72 -10.85
N GLY A 47 8.44 -9.21 -11.39
CA GLY A 47 7.75 -8.60 -12.52
C GLY A 47 6.27 -8.94 -12.62
N ALA A 48 5.69 -8.67 -13.79
CA ALA A 48 4.26 -8.86 -14.03
C ALA A 48 3.79 -10.29 -13.70
N GLY A 49 2.76 -10.38 -12.88
CA GLY A 49 2.17 -11.64 -12.42
C GLY A 49 2.76 -12.19 -11.12
N ASP A 50 3.94 -11.73 -10.70
CA ASP A 50 4.49 -12.08 -9.38
C ASP A 50 3.68 -11.42 -8.26
N ALA A 51 3.68 -12.03 -7.08
CA ALA A 51 3.01 -11.48 -5.92
C ALA A 51 3.99 -11.03 -4.84
N VAL A 52 3.63 -9.93 -4.15
CA VAL A 52 4.32 -9.45 -2.94
C VAL A 52 3.31 -9.23 -1.82
N ALA A 53 3.60 -9.71 -0.62
CA ALA A 53 2.75 -9.56 0.54
C ALA A 53 3.17 -8.33 1.37
N VAL A 54 2.17 -7.60 1.92
CA VAL A 54 2.41 -6.44 2.78
C VAL A 54 1.73 -6.65 4.12
N TYR A 55 2.53 -6.84 5.16
CA TYR A 55 2.11 -7.10 6.55
C TYR A 55 2.45 -5.91 7.43
N ALA A 56 1.70 -4.84 7.26
CA ALA A 56 1.95 -3.55 7.90
C ALA A 56 0.65 -2.82 8.23
N GLY A 57 0.72 -1.86 9.16
CA GLY A 57 -0.34 -0.89 9.39
C GLY A 57 -0.34 0.24 8.36
N ASN A 58 -1.18 1.24 8.58
CA ASN A 58 -1.22 2.41 7.72
C ASN A 58 0.07 3.22 7.86
N CYS A 59 0.87 3.28 6.80
CA CYS A 59 2.11 4.03 6.75
C CYS A 59 2.41 4.45 5.30
N ARG A 60 3.29 5.45 5.11
CA ARG A 60 3.66 5.92 3.77
C ARG A 60 4.31 4.83 2.93
N GLU A 61 5.11 3.97 3.53
CA GLU A 61 5.78 2.86 2.86
C GLU A 61 4.78 1.87 2.26
N TYR A 62 3.62 1.71 2.90
CA TYR A 62 2.52 0.90 2.35
C TYR A 62 2.06 1.45 0.99
N TYR A 63 1.92 2.78 0.88
CA TYR A 63 1.52 3.44 -0.37
C TYR A 63 2.63 3.43 -1.42
N GLU A 64 3.90 3.52 -1.01
CA GLU A 64 5.05 3.36 -1.89
C GLU A 64 5.06 1.96 -2.52
N ILE A 65 4.83 0.92 -1.71
CA ILE A 65 4.76 -0.48 -2.18
C ILE A 65 3.58 -0.68 -3.12
N MET A 66 2.39 -0.22 -2.75
CA MET A 66 1.22 -0.28 -3.63
C MET A 66 1.50 0.39 -4.97
N MET A 67 2.07 1.59 -4.94
CA MET A 67 2.36 2.36 -6.15
C MET A 67 3.39 1.67 -7.03
N ALA A 68 4.50 1.21 -6.46
CA ALA A 68 5.55 0.52 -7.20
C ALA A 68 5.01 -0.78 -7.85
N THR A 69 4.19 -1.54 -7.14
CA THR A 69 3.64 -2.80 -7.64
C THR A 69 2.63 -2.60 -8.76
N ILE A 70 1.76 -1.58 -8.66
CA ILE A 70 0.80 -1.32 -9.73
C ILE A 70 1.46 -0.79 -11.02
N HIS A 71 2.68 -0.25 -10.95
CA HIS A 71 3.44 0.21 -12.11
C HIS A 71 4.38 -0.86 -12.71
N THR A 72 4.42 -2.06 -12.10
CA THR A 72 5.25 -3.18 -12.58
C THR A 72 4.46 -4.40 -13.03
N GLY A 73 3.13 -4.39 -12.92
CA GLY A 73 2.31 -5.57 -13.13
C GLY A 73 2.36 -6.57 -11.97
N ILE A 74 3.04 -6.25 -10.87
CA ILE A 74 3.10 -7.09 -9.68
C ILE A 74 1.76 -7.06 -8.95
N VAL A 75 1.35 -8.21 -8.43
CA VAL A 75 0.19 -8.35 -7.56
C VAL A 75 0.61 -8.03 -6.13
N TRP A 76 0.05 -6.99 -5.51
CA TRP A 76 0.27 -6.77 -4.10
C TRP A 76 -0.83 -7.43 -3.26
N VAL A 77 -0.43 -8.10 -2.18
CA VAL A 77 -1.29 -8.89 -1.31
C VAL A 77 -1.36 -8.18 0.04
N PRO A 78 -2.45 -7.44 0.32
CA PRO A 78 -2.64 -6.79 1.60
C PRO A 78 -2.95 -7.83 2.68
N VAL A 79 -2.10 -7.91 3.71
CA VAL A 79 -2.27 -8.87 4.79
C VAL A 79 -2.82 -8.15 6.02
N ASN A 80 -3.84 -8.75 6.63
CA ASN A 80 -4.35 -8.27 7.91
C ASN A 80 -3.25 -8.41 8.99
N TRP A 81 -2.77 -7.30 9.52
CA TRP A 81 -1.69 -7.27 10.51
C TRP A 81 -2.08 -7.86 11.89
N HIS A 82 -3.35 -8.24 12.07
CA HIS A 82 -3.81 -9.03 13.22
C HIS A 82 -3.62 -10.55 13.05
N PHE A 83 -3.31 -11.00 11.83
CA PHE A 83 -3.13 -12.42 11.59
C PHE A 83 -2.03 -13.03 12.45
N SER A 84 -2.29 -14.27 12.90
CA SER A 84 -1.29 -15.11 13.56
C SER A 84 -0.20 -15.55 12.55
N PRO A 85 0.94 -16.06 13.04
CA PRO A 85 1.96 -16.62 12.15
C PRO A 85 1.43 -17.71 11.20
N GLU A 86 0.50 -18.53 11.66
CA GLU A 86 -0.14 -19.56 10.82
C GLU A 86 -0.98 -18.96 9.70
N GLU A 87 -1.81 -17.97 10.01
CA GLU A 87 -2.63 -17.28 9.02
C GLU A 87 -1.79 -16.50 8.02
N LEU A 88 -0.69 -15.86 8.49
CA LEU A 88 0.25 -15.17 7.63
C LEU A 88 0.96 -16.15 6.68
N ALA A 89 1.48 -17.27 7.19
CA ALA A 89 2.13 -18.31 6.39
C ALA A 89 1.16 -18.85 5.31
N TYR A 90 -0.11 -19.08 5.69
CA TYR A 90 -1.13 -19.50 4.75
C TYR A 90 -1.33 -18.49 3.61
N VAL A 91 -1.45 -17.19 3.94
CA VAL A 91 -1.65 -16.14 2.91
C VAL A 91 -0.43 -16.04 1.98
N ILE A 92 0.79 -16.10 2.51
CA ILE A 92 2.03 -16.10 1.72
C ILE A 92 2.06 -17.28 0.76
N ALA A 93 1.75 -18.48 1.25
CA ALA A 93 1.75 -19.70 0.44
C ALA A 93 0.66 -19.69 -0.63
N ASP A 94 -0.59 -19.35 -0.26
CA ASP A 94 -1.75 -19.35 -1.17
C ASP A 94 -1.64 -18.28 -2.27
N SER A 95 -1.03 -17.14 -1.95
CA SER A 95 -0.76 -16.06 -2.92
C SER A 95 0.48 -16.29 -3.76
N GLU A 96 1.30 -17.30 -3.42
CA GLU A 96 2.63 -17.53 -4.01
C GLU A 96 3.54 -16.29 -3.93
N ALA A 97 3.41 -15.50 -2.83
CA ALA A 97 4.18 -14.28 -2.68
C ALA A 97 5.69 -14.57 -2.65
N LYS A 98 6.45 -13.87 -3.50
CA LYS A 98 7.90 -13.98 -3.62
C LYS A 98 8.65 -13.04 -2.67
N ALA A 99 8.00 -11.96 -2.22
CA ALA A 99 8.53 -11.05 -1.24
C ALA A 99 7.48 -10.72 -0.17
N LEU A 100 7.95 -10.51 1.07
CA LEU A 100 7.17 -10.04 2.20
C LEU A 100 7.75 -8.69 2.64
N PHE A 101 6.88 -7.69 2.77
CA PHE A 101 7.17 -6.42 3.44
C PHE A 101 6.48 -6.44 4.80
N ALA A 102 7.24 -6.49 5.88
CA ALA A 102 6.71 -6.55 7.24
C ALA A 102 7.11 -5.32 8.04
N GLU A 103 6.15 -4.71 8.76
CA GLU A 103 6.46 -3.61 9.66
C GLU A 103 7.22 -4.11 10.88
N GLY A 104 8.21 -3.34 11.36
CA GLY A 104 9.13 -3.74 12.43
C GLY A 104 8.46 -4.28 13.69
N GLN A 105 7.31 -3.68 14.09
CA GLN A 105 6.54 -4.17 15.24
C GLN A 105 5.89 -5.56 15.04
N PHE A 106 5.89 -6.09 13.82
CA PHE A 106 5.30 -7.38 13.47
C PHE A 106 6.33 -8.42 13.02
N LEU A 107 7.63 -8.08 13.07
CA LEU A 107 8.69 -8.96 12.58
C LEU A 107 8.73 -10.30 13.31
N ASP A 108 8.53 -10.34 14.63
CA ASP A 108 8.50 -11.62 15.38
C ASP A 108 7.44 -12.58 14.84
N ARG A 109 6.29 -12.04 14.40
CA ARG A 109 5.21 -12.86 13.79
C ARG A 109 5.55 -13.25 12.37
N ALA A 110 6.21 -12.37 11.63
CA ALA A 110 6.66 -12.65 10.28
C ALA A 110 7.74 -13.76 10.27
N ASP A 111 8.72 -13.67 11.14
CA ASP A 111 9.75 -14.70 11.35
C ASP A 111 9.13 -16.04 11.74
N ALA A 112 8.25 -16.04 12.74
CA ALA A 112 7.54 -17.26 13.13
C ALA A 112 6.69 -17.88 12.02
N ALA A 113 6.18 -17.08 11.07
CA ALA A 113 5.47 -17.57 9.90
C ALA A 113 6.41 -18.22 8.87
N ILE A 114 7.60 -17.63 8.67
CA ILE A 114 8.62 -18.13 7.75
C ILE A 114 9.24 -19.42 8.29
N ASP A 115 9.54 -19.48 9.58
CA ASP A 115 10.12 -20.64 10.27
C ASP A 115 9.25 -21.90 10.23
N ARG A 116 7.95 -21.77 9.93
CA ARG A 116 7.08 -22.92 9.68
C ARG A 116 7.48 -23.73 8.43
N GLY A 117 8.27 -23.14 7.53
CA GLY A 117 8.69 -23.80 6.29
C GLY A 117 7.56 -24.04 5.28
N GLU A 118 6.43 -23.38 5.45
CA GLU A 118 5.22 -23.51 4.62
C GLU A 118 5.12 -22.45 3.51
N THR A 119 6.16 -21.65 3.31
CA THR A 119 6.19 -20.51 2.36
C THR A 119 7.24 -20.70 1.25
N PRO A 120 7.14 -21.75 0.40
CA PRO A 120 8.20 -22.14 -0.53
C PRO A 120 8.49 -21.11 -1.63
N SER A 121 7.55 -20.23 -1.94
CA SER A 121 7.71 -19.17 -2.94
C SER A 121 8.45 -17.94 -2.42
N LEU A 122 8.50 -17.76 -1.09
CA LEU A 122 9.05 -16.57 -0.46
C LEU A 122 10.59 -16.56 -0.56
N ALA A 123 11.12 -15.62 -1.34
CA ALA A 123 12.56 -15.46 -1.55
C ALA A 123 13.16 -14.27 -0.80
N HIS A 124 12.34 -13.27 -0.47
CA HIS A 124 12.78 -12.01 0.12
C HIS A 124 11.87 -11.57 1.26
N CYS A 125 12.47 -11.05 2.33
CA CYS A 125 11.76 -10.41 3.42
C CYS A 125 12.38 -9.03 3.71
N PHE A 126 11.54 -7.99 3.74
CA PHE A 126 11.96 -6.60 3.98
C PHE A 126 11.23 -6.03 5.19
N ALA A 127 12.00 -5.39 6.06
CA ALA A 127 11.46 -4.74 7.25
C ALA A 127 11.19 -3.25 6.99
N ILE A 128 9.96 -2.83 7.26
CA ILE A 128 9.54 -1.43 7.28
C ILE A 128 9.69 -0.91 8.71
N ARG A 129 10.44 0.17 8.91
CA ARG A 129 10.53 0.86 10.21
C ARG A 129 11.03 -0.03 11.35
N ALA A 130 11.91 -0.97 11.10
CA ALA A 130 12.49 -1.81 12.15
C ALA A 130 13.63 -1.09 12.89
N ALA A 131 13.72 -1.29 14.19
CA ALA A 131 14.84 -0.83 15.00
C ALA A 131 16.01 -1.84 14.94
N GLU A 132 15.68 -3.12 14.87
CA GLU A 132 16.61 -4.23 14.75
C GLU A 132 16.16 -5.15 13.65
N LEU A 133 17.11 -5.78 12.96
CA LEU A 133 16.83 -6.66 11.82
C LEU A 133 17.34 -8.06 12.15
N PRO A 134 16.51 -9.11 12.02
CA PRO A 134 16.97 -10.48 11.93
C PRO A 134 17.90 -10.68 10.73
N ASP A 135 18.83 -11.65 10.80
CA ASP A 135 19.81 -11.92 9.73
C ASP A 135 19.16 -12.27 8.38
N SER A 136 17.95 -12.83 8.40
CA SER A 136 17.17 -13.21 7.22
C SER A 136 16.36 -12.07 6.60
N VAL A 137 16.31 -10.89 7.25
CA VAL A 137 15.45 -9.75 6.87
C VAL A 137 16.31 -8.57 6.42
N GLN A 138 15.96 -7.99 5.29
CA GLN A 138 16.62 -6.82 4.73
C GLN A 138 15.89 -5.53 5.13
N ASP A 139 16.61 -4.43 5.17
CA ASP A 139 16.03 -3.11 5.45
C ASP A 139 15.33 -2.53 4.22
N TYR A 140 14.12 -1.99 4.41
CA TYR A 140 13.33 -1.36 3.36
C TYR A 140 14.04 -0.15 2.74
N GLU A 141 14.66 0.70 3.54
CA GLU A 141 15.37 1.88 3.04
C GLU A 141 16.65 1.49 2.26
N ALA A 142 17.32 0.40 2.68
CA ALA A 142 18.45 -0.14 1.93
C ALA A 142 18.00 -0.70 0.56
N LEU A 143 16.82 -1.34 0.49
CA LEU A 143 16.24 -1.77 -0.78
C LEU A 143 15.98 -0.58 -1.70
N LEU A 144 15.38 0.50 -1.20
CA LEU A 144 15.13 1.71 -1.98
C LEU A 144 16.43 2.32 -2.51
N ALA A 145 17.46 2.40 -1.64
CA ALA A 145 18.76 2.98 -1.99
C ALA A 145 19.48 2.22 -3.11
N ALA A 146 19.14 0.95 -3.33
CA ALA A 146 19.67 0.16 -4.43
C ALA A 146 18.98 0.41 -5.78
N GLY A 147 17.81 1.05 -5.77
CA GLY A 147 17.02 1.33 -6.97
C GLY A 147 17.24 2.73 -7.56
N SER A 148 17.00 2.87 -8.87
CA SER A 148 17.03 4.17 -9.55
C SER A 148 15.75 4.97 -9.29
N PRO A 149 15.82 6.29 -9.02
CA PRO A 149 14.66 7.17 -8.97
C PRO A 149 14.12 7.55 -10.36
N ASP A 150 14.77 7.14 -11.44
CA ASP A 150 14.38 7.48 -12.81
C ASP A 150 13.05 6.84 -13.20
N GLU A 151 12.29 7.56 -14.02
CA GLU A 151 11.01 7.05 -14.52
C GLU A 151 11.20 5.82 -15.42
N PRO A 152 10.52 4.70 -15.15
CA PRO A 152 10.61 3.52 -15.98
C PRO A 152 9.86 3.73 -17.31
N ALA A 153 10.47 3.27 -18.42
CA ALA A 153 9.89 3.42 -19.76
C ALA A 153 8.69 2.49 -20.00
N ASP A 154 8.66 1.33 -19.34
CA ASP A 154 7.73 0.22 -19.57
C ASP A 154 6.92 -0.05 -18.29
N GLN A 155 5.85 0.70 -18.12
CA GLN A 155 4.95 0.52 -16.99
C GLN A 155 3.78 -0.38 -17.39
N VAL A 156 3.47 -1.32 -16.51
CA VAL A 156 2.40 -2.30 -16.70
C VAL A 156 1.53 -2.33 -15.46
N MET A 157 0.22 -2.29 -15.65
CA MET A 157 -0.71 -2.27 -14.53
C MET A 157 -0.66 -3.57 -13.73
N GLY A 158 -0.39 -3.46 -12.43
CA GLY A 158 -0.62 -4.47 -11.40
C GLY A 158 -1.89 -4.18 -10.61
N GLY A 159 -2.14 -4.96 -9.57
CA GLY A 159 -3.32 -4.73 -8.76
C GLY A 159 -3.37 -5.56 -7.47
N PRO A 160 -4.38 -5.33 -6.62
CA PRO A 160 -4.51 -6.01 -5.35
C PRO A 160 -5.08 -7.42 -5.47
N MET A 161 -4.63 -8.31 -4.59
CA MET A 161 -5.27 -9.59 -4.29
C MET A 161 -5.75 -9.57 -2.84
N PHE A 162 -7.00 -9.19 -2.62
CA PHE A 162 -7.58 -9.12 -1.28
C PHE A 162 -7.97 -10.50 -0.76
N TYR A 163 -7.71 -10.74 0.52
CA TYR A 163 -8.20 -11.92 1.23
C TYR A 163 -9.48 -11.59 1.99
N THR A 164 -10.53 -12.32 1.71
CA THR A 164 -11.83 -12.19 2.38
C THR A 164 -12.05 -13.35 3.34
N SER A 165 -12.81 -13.12 4.42
CA SER A 165 -13.23 -14.17 5.34
C SER A 165 -14.10 -15.18 4.59
N GLY A 166 -13.51 -16.33 4.22
CA GLY A 166 -14.23 -17.40 3.56
C GLY A 166 -15.23 -18.05 4.51
N THR A 167 -16.38 -18.50 3.99
CA THR A 167 -17.39 -19.26 4.73
C THR A 167 -16.89 -20.62 5.24
N THR A 168 -15.69 -21.04 4.82
CA THR A 168 -15.05 -22.34 5.12
C THR A 168 -13.94 -22.25 6.17
N GLY A 169 -13.77 -21.10 6.85
CA GLY A 169 -12.82 -20.94 7.95
C GLY A 169 -11.41 -20.43 7.57
N ARG A 170 -10.99 -20.56 6.29
CA ARG A 170 -9.73 -19.97 5.81
C ARG A 170 -10.02 -18.80 4.86
N PRO A 171 -9.27 -17.69 4.93
CA PRO A 171 -9.42 -16.59 3.99
C PRO A 171 -9.18 -17.05 2.55
N LYS A 172 -9.95 -16.50 1.61
CA LYS A 172 -9.78 -16.77 0.18
C LYS A 172 -9.26 -15.54 -0.53
N GLY A 173 -8.20 -15.70 -1.31
CA GLY A 173 -7.66 -14.66 -2.16
C GLY A 173 -8.59 -14.39 -3.35
N VAL A 174 -8.99 -13.13 -3.50
CA VAL A 174 -9.79 -12.67 -4.64
C VAL A 174 -8.87 -11.90 -5.57
N LYS A 175 -8.47 -12.55 -6.68
CA LYS A 175 -7.77 -11.85 -7.76
C LYS A 175 -8.79 -11.01 -8.54
N SER A 176 -8.58 -9.71 -8.60
CA SER A 176 -9.31 -8.85 -9.53
C SER A 176 -9.00 -9.29 -10.96
N SER A 177 -9.94 -9.12 -11.89
CA SER A 177 -9.68 -9.37 -13.31
C SER A 177 -8.54 -8.50 -13.87
N THR A 178 -8.19 -7.42 -13.18
CA THR A 178 -7.06 -6.53 -13.46
C THR A 178 -5.77 -6.94 -12.73
N SER A 179 -5.83 -7.83 -11.73
CA SER A 179 -4.66 -8.27 -10.94
C SER A 179 -3.78 -9.29 -11.68
N GLY A 180 -4.18 -9.72 -12.86
CA GLY A 180 -3.39 -10.67 -13.66
C GLY A 180 -2.19 -10.05 -14.39
N GLY A 181 -1.95 -8.76 -14.22
CA GLY A 181 -0.89 -8.04 -14.90
C GLY A 181 -1.17 -7.81 -16.40
N GLY A 182 -0.72 -6.71 -16.95
CA GLY A 182 -0.67 -6.50 -18.40
C GLY A 182 -1.68 -5.55 -19.01
N GLY A 183 -2.55 -4.92 -18.25
CA GLY A 183 -3.40 -3.85 -18.75
C GLY A 183 -2.65 -2.50 -18.84
N PRO A 184 -3.18 -1.56 -19.65
CA PRO A 184 -2.65 -0.20 -19.72
C PRO A 184 -2.85 0.50 -18.36
N ILE A 185 -1.82 1.20 -17.90
CA ILE A 185 -1.84 1.86 -16.57
C ILE A 185 -2.88 3.00 -16.50
N GLU A 186 -3.25 3.57 -17.63
CA GLU A 186 -4.26 4.62 -17.77
C GLU A 186 -5.63 4.18 -17.24
N VAL A 187 -5.92 2.89 -17.20
CA VAL A 187 -7.16 2.36 -16.63
C VAL A 187 -7.29 2.71 -15.15
N LEU A 188 -6.19 2.70 -14.40
CA LEU A 188 -6.20 3.10 -12.99
C LEU A 188 -6.51 4.59 -12.81
N GLU A 189 -5.96 5.44 -13.66
CA GLU A 189 -6.26 6.89 -13.63
C GLU A 189 -7.75 7.13 -13.91
N LEU A 190 -8.32 6.41 -14.89
CA LEU A 190 -9.75 6.48 -15.18
C LEU A 190 -10.62 5.98 -14.02
N MET A 191 -10.21 4.93 -13.32
CA MET A 191 -10.91 4.44 -12.12
C MET A 191 -10.85 5.47 -11.00
N GLY A 192 -9.69 6.08 -10.77
CA GLY A 192 -9.52 7.14 -9.78
C GLY A 192 -10.39 8.36 -10.09
N ALA A 193 -10.36 8.83 -11.33
CA ALA A 193 -11.18 9.95 -11.80
C ALA A 193 -12.68 9.63 -11.72
N GLY A 194 -13.10 8.42 -12.12
CA GLY A 194 -14.50 7.99 -12.04
C GLY A 194 -15.05 7.94 -10.63
N LEU A 195 -14.34 7.32 -9.68
CA LEU A 195 -14.75 7.27 -8.29
C LEU A 195 -14.79 8.67 -7.67
N SER A 196 -13.73 9.44 -7.88
CA SER A 196 -13.63 10.79 -7.31
C SER A 196 -14.69 11.73 -7.86
N GLY A 197 -14.98 11.66 -9.16
CA GLY A 197 -16.07 12.42 -9.78
C GLY A 197 -17.45 12.04 -9.24
N MET A 198 -17.70 10.74 -9.06
CA MET A 198 -18.97 10.24 -8.50
C MET A 198 -19.19 10.70 -7.05
N LEU A 199 -18.11 10.82 -6.26
CA LEU A 199 -18.16 11.17 -4.85
C LEU A 199 -17.83 12.64 -4.57
N ASN A 200 -17.61 13.46 -5.60
CA ASN A 200 -17.17 14.85 -5.48
C ASN A 200 -15.88 15.02 -4.66
N ILE A 201 -14.92 14.13 -4.80
CA ILE A 201 -13.61 14.22 -4.15
C ILE A 201 -12.71 15.13 -5.00
N PRO A 202 -12.21 16.26 -4.47
CA PRO A 202 -11.37 17.16 -5.24
C PRO A 202 -9.94 16.62 -5.42
N ALA A 203 -9.33 16.92 -6.55
CA ALA A 203 -7.96 16.50 -6.86
C ALA A 203 -6.90 17.14 -5.95
N ASP A 204 -7.18 18.30 -5.39
CA ASP A 204 -6.34 19.00 -4.40
C ASP A 204 -6.82 18.76 -2.95
N GLY A 205 -7.70 17.77 -2.76
CA GLY A 205 -8.28 17.43 -1.47
C GLY A 205 -7.34 16.67 -0.54
N THR A 206 -7.89 16.35 0.62
CA THR A 206 -7.25 15.51 1.64
C THR A 206 -8.17 14.37 2.01
N THR A 207 -7.75 13.15 1.70
CA THR A 207 -8.42 11.93 2.17
C THR A 207 -7.85 11.53 3.52
N TYR A 208 -8.70 11.29 4.52
CA TYR A 208 -8.27 10.73 5.80
C TYR A 208 -8.61 9.24 5.89
N ILE A 209 -7.62 8.42 6.25
CA ILE A 209 -7.81 6.99 6.53
C ILE A 209 -7.96 6.77 8.01
N CYS A 210 -9.13 6.25 8.39
CA CYS A 210 -9.48 5.89 9.77
C CYS A 210 -9.42 4.39 10.05
N GLY A 211 -9.41 3.56 9.02
CA GLY A 211 -9.35 2.10 9.13
C GLY A 211 -8.13 1.54 8.41
N PRO A 212 -7.84 0.23 8.61
CA PRO A 212 -6.66 -0.38 8.00
C PRO A 212 -6.78 -0.47 6.48
N VAL A 213 -5.73 -0.02 5.77
CA VAL A 213 -5.67 0.01 4.31
C VAL A 213 -5.72 -1.38 3.65
N TYR A 214 -5.44 -2.44 4.41
CA TYR A 214 -5.61 -3.81 3.90
C TYR A 214 -7.07 -4.20 3.61
N HIS A 215 -8.05 -3.43 4.10
CA HIS A 215 -9.45 -3.58 3.69
C HIS A 215 -9.71 -2.88 2.37
N SER A 216 -10.36 -3.60 1.43
CA SER A 216 -10.62 -3.10 0.07
C SER A 216 -11.35 -1.75 0.02
N ALA A 217 -12.26 -1.49 0.95
CA ALA A 217 -12.96 -0.21 1.03
C ALA A 217 -12.01 0.93 1.43
N GLN A 218 -11.18 0.75 2.48
CA GLN A 218 -10.20 1.77 2.88
C GLN A 218 -9.19 2.03 1.76
N TRP A 219 -8.75 0.96 1.08
CA TRP A 219 -7.93 1.09 -0.12
C TRP A 219 -8.61 1.92 -1.21
N ALA A 220 -9.82 1.54 -1.61
CA ALA A 220 -10.52 2.22 -2.71
C ALA A 220 -10.77 3.71 -2.42
N PHE A 221 -11.21 4.03 -1.19
CA PHE A 221 -11.53 5.41 -0.78
C PHE A 221 -10.29 6.26 -0.44
N SER A 222 -9.08 5.72 -0.48
CA SER A 222 -7.83 6.46 -0.29
C SER A 222 -6.93 6.41 -1.51
N PHE A 223 -6.67 5.22 -2.03
CA PHE A 223 -5.76 5.02 -3.14
C PHE A 223 -6.30 5.58 -4.46
N LEU A 224 -7.58 5.36 -4.78
CA LEU A 224 -8.16 5.88 -6.01
C LEU A 224 -8.22 7.41 -6.07
N PRO A 225 -8.60 8.14 -5.00
CA PRO A 225 -8.44 9.59 -4.95
C PRO A 225 -6.98 10.07 -5.03
N LEU A 226 -6.02 9.30 -4.47
CA LEU A 226 -4.60 9.61 -4.60
C LEU A 226 -4.17 9.67 -6.06
N LEU A 227 -4.69 8.77 -6.93
CA LEU A 227 -4.36 8.72 -8.35
C LEU A 227 -4.73 9.99 -9.13
N ILE A 228 -5.64 10.81 -8.62
CA ILE A 228 -5.99 12.11 -9.22
C ILE A 228 -5.35 13.28 -8.50
N GLY A 229 -4.52 13.03 -7.48
CA GLY A 229 -3.77 14.06 -6.76
C GLY A 229 -4.33 14.47 -5.40
N SER A 230 -5.40 13.84 -4.89
CA SER A 230 -5.84 14.02 -3.50
C SER A 230 -4.82 13.40 -2.55
N ARG A 231 -4.25 14.20 -1.63
CA ARG A 231 -3.27 13.70 -0.66
C ARG A 231 -3.93 12.77 0.36
N VAL A 232 -3.15 11.85 0.93
CA VAL A 232 -3.64 10.91 1.95
C VAL A 232 -3.03 11.24 3.31
N LEU A 233 -3.90 11.54 4.27
CA LEU A 233 -3.59 11.64 5.69
C LEU A 233 -3.95 10.31 6.35
N MET A 234 -3.02 9.72 7.11
CA MET A 234 -3.23 8.43 7.74
C MET A 234 -2.70 8.37 9.16
N ARG A 235 -3.29 7.48 9.95
CA ARG A 235 -2.79 7.06 11.25
C ARG A 235 -2.82 5.54 11.33
N HIS A 236 -1.85 5.01 12.05
CA HIS A 236 -1.75 3.56 12.29
C HIS A 236 -2.95 3.04 13.09
N ARG A 237 -3.43 3.86 14.05
CA ARG A 237 -4.58 3.53 14.91
C ARG A 237 -5.62 4.62 14.88
N PHE A 238 -6.88 4.20 14.97
CA PHE A 238 -8.00 5.13 15.09
C PHE A 238 -8.18 5.60 16.53
N ASP A 239 -7.98 6.88 16.75
CA ASP A 239 -8.40 7.60 17.96
C ASP A 239 -9.43 8.67 17.57
N PRO A 240 -10.62 8.73 18.21
CA PRO A 240 -11.68 9.66 17.82
C PRO A 240 -11.29 11.13 18.01
N ALA A 241 -10.66 11.48 19.14
CA ALA A 241 -10.31 12.86 19.44
C ALA A 241 -9.21 13.35 18.50
N GLU A 242 -8.12 12.60 18.36
CA GLU A 242 -7.04 12.89 17.41
C GLU A 242 -7.57 12.99 15.98
N SER A 243 -8.47 12.08 15.60
CA SER A 243 -9.05 12.08 14.24
C SER A 243 -9.79 13.36 13.93
N LEU A 244 -10.60 13.89 14.86
CA LEU A 244 -11.31 15.16 14.69
C LEU A 244 -10.33 16.35 14.56
N GLU A 245 -9.29 16.40 15.42
CA GLU A 245 -8.26 17.44 15.34
C GLU A 245 -7.50 17.39 14.01
N LEU A 246 -7.16 16.20 13.52
CA LEU A 246 -6.47 16.00 12.25
C LEU A 246 -7.36 16.40 11.06
N MET A 247 -8.64 16.03 11.09
CA MET A 247 -9.58 16.41 10.05
C MET A 247 -9.72 17.93 9.94
N ASP A 248 -9.81 18.64 11.05
CA ASP A 248 -9.86 20.10 11.08
C ASP A 248 -8.53 20.72 10.59
N ARG A 249 -7.41 20.31 11.22
CA ARG A 249 -6.06 20.84 10.92
C ARG A 249 -5.68 20.70 9.45
N HIS A 250 -5.94 19.54 8.87
CA HIS A 250 -5.57 19.23 7.48
C HIS A 250 -6.69 19.49 6.47
N ARG A 251 -7.82 20.07 6.92
CA ARG A 251 -8.98 20.37 6.08
C ARG A 251 -9.39 19.17 5.24
N VAL A 252 -9.64 18.05 5.92
CA VAL A 252 -10.02 16.80 5.28
C VAL A 252 -11.30 16.98 4.45
N THR A 253 -11.25 16.59 3.19
CA THR A 253 -12.37 16.70 2.25
C THR A 253 -13.21 15.44 2.17
N ASN A 254 -12.61 14.30 2.46
CA ASN A 254 -13.28 13.00 2.41
C ASN A 254 -12.68 11.99 3.39
N VAL A 255 -13.56 11.15 3.91
CA VAL A 255 -13.22 10.06 4.81
C VAL A 255 -14.19 8.89 4.60
N HIS A 256 -13.66 7.66 4.64
CA HIS A 256 -14.51 6.47 4.68
C HIS A 256 -14.58 5.93 6.11
N LEU A 257 -15.78 5.93 6.69
CA LEU A 257 -16.05 5.50 8.06
C LEU A 257 -16.95 4.26 8.09
N VAL A 258 -16.70 3.37 9.04
CA VAL A 258 -17.65 2.30 9.39
C VAL A 258 -18.53 2.73 10.56
N PRO A 259 -19.74 2.12 10.73
CA PRO A 259 -20.69 2.56 11.77
C PRO A 259 -20.12 2.64 13.18
N THR A 260 -19.20 1.71 13.54
CA THR A 260 -18.54 1.71 14.85
C THR A 260 -17.64 2.93 15.07
N GLN A 261 -17.02 3.47 14.02
CA GLN A 261 -16.20 4.70 14.11
C GLN A 261 -17.10 5.93 14.32
N PHE A 262 -18.21 6.03 13.58
CA PHE A 262 -19.20 7.07 13.84
C PHE A 262 -19.70 7.08 15.29
N HIS A 263 -20.02 5.89 15.82
CA HIS A 263 -20.46 5.78 17.20
C HIS A 263 -19.39 6.23 18.21
N ARG A 264 -18.10 6.00 17.90
CA ARG A 264 -17.00 6.44 18.75
C ARG A 264 -16.77 7.96 18.70
N PHE A 265 -17.08 8.63 17.59
CA PHE A 265 -17.06 10.10 17.53
C PHE A 265 -18.14 10.78 18.36
N LEU A 266 -19.24 10.09 18.67
CA LEU A 266 -20.37 10.62 19.43
C LEU A 266 -20.25 10.39 20.95
N LYS A 267 -19.22 9.71 21.39
CA LYS A 267 -18.93 9.46 22.81
C LYS A 267 -17.85 10.38 23.36
#